data_d5f252e38942399b35f46631eba7cd4a
#
_entry.id   d5f252e38942399b35f46631eba7cd4a
#
_cell.length_a   1.000
_cell.length_b   1.000
_cell.length_c   1.000
_cell.angle_alpha   90.00
_cell.angle_beta   90.00
_cell.angle_gamma   90.00
#
_symmetry.space_group_name_H-M   'P 1'
#
loop_
_entity.id
_entity.type
_entity.pdbx_description
1 polymer ?
#
loop_
_entity_poly.entity_id
_entity_poly.type
_entity_poly.pdbx_seq_one_letter_code
_entity_poly.pdbx_strand_id
1 'polypeptide(L)'
;MKVGIIGTGKVGSAIGGALASKGYEVIYGSRNPQQAKVPQGTRAATPKEAATEADVVIMAVPYSAVKDAIKEAGKDSFKGKTVVDVTNPLGKNMDWAVGFKTSSAEEMAKEMKGANVVKAFNTVFAEHMAAGNINGEKLGLFIASDSDDAKKTVREFGEKIGFDVIDAGKLEAARYLEALGMLNIHLGYKQNMGSKMGFKVVR
;
A
#
# COMPACT_ATOMS: atom_id res chain seq x y z
N MET A 1 -17.06 6.37 -2.13
CA MET A 1 -16.14 5.22 -2.37
C MET A 1 -15.68 4.71 -1.03
N LYS A 2 -15.77 3.41 -0.81
CA LYS A 2 -15.34 2.71 0.40
C LYS A 2 -13.95 2.12 0.20
N VAL A 3 -13.06 2.31 1.17
CA VAL A 3 -11.69 1.81 1.13
C VAL A 3 -11.49 0.83 2.29
N GLY A 4 -11.22 -0.42 1.97
CA GLY A 4 -10.85 -1.45 2.93
C GLY A 4 -9.34 -1.46 3.14
N ILE A 5 -8.87 -1.42 4.38
CA ILE A 5 -7.44 -1.51 4.68
C ILE A 5 -7.18 -2.79 5.47
N ILE A 6 -6.49 -3.73 4.86
CA ILE A 6 -6.11 -4.97 5.53
C ILE A 6 -4.80 -4.72 6.27
N GLY A 7 -4.92 -4.54 7.59
CA GLY A 7 -3.81 -4.22 8.48
C GLY A 7 -3.98 -2.87 9.18
N THR A 8 -3.73 -2.84 10.49
CA THR A 8 -3.90 -1.69 11.40
C THR A 8 -2.56 -1.13 11.89
N GLY A 9 -1.47 -1.43 11.17
CA GLY A 9 -0.13 -0.95 11.48
C GLY A 9 0.10 0.51 11.08
N LYS A 10 1.32 1.02 11.28
CA LYS A 10 1.68 2.42 10.98
C LYS A 10 1.34 2.85 9.56
N VAL A 11 1.65 2.01 8.57
CA VAL A 11 1.37 2.28 7.13
C VAL A 11 -0.13 2.35 6.87
N GLY A 12 -0.88 1.31 7.27
CA GLY A 12 -2.33 1.28 7.09
C GLY A 12 -3.04 2.45 7.78
N SER A 13 -2.64 2.77 9.02
CA SER A 13 -3.21 3.90 9.78
C SER A 13 -2.90 5.25 9.12
N ALA A 14 -1.69 5.45 8.59
CA ALA A 14 -1.31 6.70 7.93
C ALA A 14 -2.10 6.91 6.63
N ILE A 15 -2.15 5.91 5.75
CA ILE A 15 -2.89 6.02 4.48
C ILE A 15 -4.39 6.14 4.73
N GLY A 16 -4.94 5.28 5.59
CA GLY A 16 -6.38 5.28 5.84
C GLY A 16 -6.86 6.52 6.58
N GLY A 17 -6.10 7.04 7.54
CA GLY A 17 -6.39 8.31 8.18
C GLY A 17 -6.38 9.48 7.20
N ALA A 18 -5.38 9.51 6.30
CA ALA A 18 -5.32 10.50 5.23
C ALA A 18 -6.55 10.42 4.30
N LEU A 19 -6.92 9.22 3.84
CA LEU A 19 -8.09 9.03 2.98
C LEU A 19 -9.39 9.40 3.69
N ALA A 20 -9.55 9.04 4.96
CA ALA A 20 -10.73 9.43 5.76
C ALA A 20 -10.85 10.95 5.87
N SER A 21 -9.75 11.67 6.09
CA SER A 21 -9.74 13.14 6.11
C SER A 21 -10.12 13.79 4.78
N LYS A 22 -10.03 13.04 3.67
CA LYS A 22 -10.42 13.45 2.31
C LYS A 22 -11.84 12.97 1.92
N GLY A 23 -12.62 12.48 2.90
CA GLY A 23 -14.03 12.11 2.72
C GLY A 23 -14.27 10.70 2.19
N TYR A 24 -13.26 9.82 2.20
CA TYR A 24 -13.47 8.40 1.91
C TYR A 24 -13.99 7.66 3.14
N GLU A 25 -14.92 6.71 2.96
CA GLU A 25 -15.32 5.78 4.01
C GLU A 25 -14.24 4.70 4.16
N VAL A 26 -13.57 4.64 5.31
CA VAL A 26 -12.45 3.73 5.55
C VAL A 26 -12.82 2.65 6.56
N ILE A 27 -12.58 1.38 6.18
CA ILE A 27 -12.85 0.20 6.97
C ILE A 27 -11.54 -0.57 7.17
N TYR A 28 -11.12 -0.75 8.41
CA TYR A 28 -9.91 -1.51 8.73
C TYR A 28 -10.22 -2.98 8.99
N GLY A 29 -9.61 -3.85 8.20
CA GLY A 29 -9.63 -5.29 8.44
C GLY A 29 -8.61 -5.68 9.53
N SER A 30 -9.12 -6.16 10.66
CA SER A 30 -8.34 -6.63 11.79
C SER A 30 -8.78 -8.01 12.22
N ARG A 31 -7.83 -8.87 12.65
CA ARG A 31 -8.15 -10.17 13.27
C ARG A 31 -8.89 -10.03 14.60
N ASN A 32 -8.70 -8.90 15.28
CA ASN A 32 -9.38 -8.54 16.51
C ASN A 32 -10.03 -7.15 16.37
N PRO A 33 -11.17 -7.01 15.65
CA PRO A 33 -11.78 -5.72 15.37
C PRO A 33 -12.15 -4.92 16.62
N GLN A 34 -12.60 -5.59 17.67
CA GLN A 34 -13.02 -4.97 18.94
C GLN A 34 -11.86 -4.33 19.72
N GLN A 35 -10.63 -4.78 19.48
CA GLN A 35 -9.42 -4.26 20.14
C GLN A 35 -8.58 -3.38 19.20
N ALA A 36 -8.97 -3.27 17.93
CA ALA A 36 -8.21 -2.53 16.94
C ALA A 36 -8.29 -1.02 17.22
N LYS A 37 -7.14 -0.39 17.35
CA LYS A 37 -7.05 1.07 17.41
C LYS A 37 -6.96 1.60 15.98
N VAL A 38 -8.01 2.29 15.53
CA VAL A 38 -8.10 2.86 14.18
C VAL A 38 -8.28 4.38 14.25
N PRO A 39 -7.91 5.15 13.23
CA PRO A 39 -8.09 6.60 13.20
C PRO A 39 -9.55 7.02 13.39
N GLN A 40 -9.74 8.20 13.97
CA GLN A 40 -11.08 8.78 14.18
C GLN A 40 -11.82 8.92 12.83
N GLY A 41 -13.12 8.67 12.82
CA GLY A 41 -13.95 8.72 11.63
C GLY A 41 -13.86 7.46 10.76
N THR A 42 -13.14 6.43 11.23
CA THR A 42 -13.04 5.12 10.57
C THR A 42 -13.62 4.02 11.45
N ARG A 43 -13.80 2.82 10.93
CA ARG A 43 -14.24 1.67 11.72
C ARG A 43 -13.34 0.45 11.50
N ALA A 44 -13.32 -0.44 12.49
CA ALA A 44 -12.70 -1.75 12.37
C ALA A 44 -13.76 -2.82 12.06
N ALA A 45 -13.37 -3.82 11.27
CA ALA A 45 -14.15 -4.99 10.93
C ALA A 45 -13.21 -6.19 10.77
N THR A 46 -13.73 -7.37 10.49
CA THR A 46 -12.89 -8.51 10.10
C THR A 46 -12.22 -8.26 8.74
N PRO A 47 -11.11 -8.93 8.40
CA PRO A 47 -10.50 -8.81 7.08
C PRO A 47 -11.47 -9.13 5.94
N LYS A 48 -12.36 -10.10 6.13
CA LYS A 48 -13.38 -10.49 5.16
C LYS A 48 -14.41 -9.38 4.94
N GLU A 49 -14.96 -8.82 6.00
CA GLU A 49 -15.94 -7.73 5.92
C GLU A 49 -15.32 -6.50 5.26
N ALA A 50 -14.12 -6.09 5.70
CA ALA A 50 -13.43 -4.94 5.12
C ALA A 50 -13.15 -5.11 3.62
N ALA A 51 -12.70 -6.30 3.19
CA ALA A 51 -12.46 -6.57 1.78
C ALA A 51 -13.77 -6.69 0.97
N THR A 52 -14.83 -7.27 1.55
CA THR A 52 -16.10 -7.48 0.84
C THR A 52 -16.84 -6.16 0.60
N GLU A 53 -16.91 -5.29 1.62
CA GLU A 53 -17.65 -4.04 1.56
C GLU A 53 -16.94 -2.93 0.76
N ALA A 54 -15.62 -3.03 0.62
CA ALA A 54 -14.82 -2.01 -0.03
C ALA A 54 -14.93 -2.04 -1.56
N ASP A 55 -14.83 -0.86 -2.18
CA ASP A 55 -14.62 -0.68 -3.62
C ASP A 55 -13.14 -0.88 -3.98
N VAL A 56 -12.25 -0.41 -3.10
CA VAL A 56 -10.79 -0.51 -3.21
C VAL A 56 -10.23 -1.11 -1.93
N VAL A 57 -9.30 -2.06 -2.05
CA VAL A 57 -8.63 -2.67 -0.89
C VAL A 57 -7.15 -2.29 -0.86
N ILE A 58 -6.65 -1.86 0.29
CA ILE A 58 -5.22 -1.59 0.52
C ILE A 58 -4.65 -2.70 1.39
N MET A 59 -3.66 -3.42 0.88
CA MET A 59 -2.97 -4.49 1.59
C MET A 59 -1.78 -3.91 2.35
N ALA A 60 -1.97 -3.64 3.64
CA ALA A 60 -1.01 -2.96 4.52
C ALA A 60 -0.53 -3.85 5.68
N VAL A 61 -0.21 -5.09 5.37
CA VAL A 61 0.39 -6.08 6.28
C VAL A 61 1.86 -6.33 5.91
N PRO A 62 2.69 -6.88 6.80
CA PRO A 62 4.03 -7.35 6.42
C PRO A 62 3.97 -8.37 5.27
N TYR A 63 4.96 -8.36 4.37
CA TYR A 63 5.03 -9.30 3.24
C TYR A 63 4.82 -10.76 3.66
N SER A 64 5.44 -11.20 4.77
CA SER A 64 5.29 -12.55 5.30
C SER A 64 3.86 -12.92 5.72
N ALA A 65 2.99 -11.94 5.96
CA ALA A 65 1.60 -12.13 6.38
C ALA A 65 0.59 -12.00 5.22
N VAL A 66 1.03 -11.64 4.01
CA VAL A 66 0.15 -11.37 2.87
C VAL A 66 -0.72 -12.57 2.50
N LYS A 67 -0.12 -13.78 2.41
CA LYS A 67 -0.87 -15.00 2.04
C LYS A 67 -1.96 -15.33 3.05
N ASP A 68 -1.65 -15.20 4.33
CA ASP A 68 -2.63 -15.44 5.41
C ASP A 68 -3.73 -14.37 5.40
N ALA A 69 -3.37 -13.11 5.19
CA ALA A 69 -4.34 -12.01 5.09
C ALA A 69 -5.31 -12.20 3.90
N ILE A 70 -4.82 -12.64 2.75
CA ILE A 70 -5.67 -12.99 1.59
C ILE A 70 -6.61 -14.15 1.92
N LYS A 71 -6.11 -15.17 2.61
CA LYS A 71 -6.92 -16.32 3.04
C LYS A 71 -8.01 -15.90 4.03
N GLU A 72 -7.67 -15.09 5.04
CA GLU A 72 -8.61 -14.57 6.04
C GLU A 72 -9.68 -13.67 5.43
N ALA A 73 -9.31 -12.83 4.47
CA ALA A 73 -10.25 -11.97 3.74
C ALA A 73 -11.15 -12.77 2.76
N GLY A 74 -10.67 -13.94 2.32
CA GLY A 74 -11.30 -14.74 1.28
C GLY A 74 -10.94 -14.24 -0.13
N LYS A 75 -10.38 -15.13 -0.96
CA LYS A 75 -9.86 -14.75 -2.29
C LYS A 75 -10.91 -14.08 -3.20
N ASP A 76 -12.15 -14.53 -3.11
CA ASP A 76 -13.26 -14.00 -3.92
C ASP A 76 -13.65 -12.56 -3.55
N SER A 77 -13.32 -12.10 -2.35
CA SER A 77 -13.60 -10.72 -1.90
C SER A 77 -12.84 -9.65 -2.69
N PHE A 78 -11.80 -10.04 -3.43
CA PHE A 78 -10.96 -9.14 -4.23
C PHE A 78 -11.34 -9.10 -5.72
N LYS A 79 -12.19 -10.03 -6.18
CA LYS A 79 -12.51 -10.17 -7.60
C LYS A 79 -13.16 -8.90 -8.17
N GLY A 80 -12.61 -8.39 -9.27
CA GLY A 80 -13.06 -7.16 -9.93
C GLY A 80 -12.66 -5.86 -9.24
N LYS A 81 -11.99 -5.94 -8.08
CA LYS A 81 -11.62 -4.75 -7.29
C LYS A 81 -10.19 -4.28 -7.58
N THR A 82 -9.95 -3.00 -7.33
CA THR A 82 -8.59 -2.46 -7.23
C THR A 82 -8.00 -2.87 -5.88
N VAL A 83 -6.82 -3.50 -5.92
CA VAL A 83 -6.07 -3.89 -4.72
C VAL A 83 -4.71 -3.20 -4.73
N VAL A 84 -4.48 -2.33 -3.75
CA VAL A 84 -3.21 -1.59 -3.61
C VAL A 84 -2.25 -2.39 -2.74
N ASP A 85 -1.14 -2.83 -3.33
CA ASP A 85 -0.04 -3.44 -2.60
C ASP A 85 0.95 -2.37 -2.15
N VAL A 86 1.05 -2.18 -0.82
CA VAL A 86 1.99 -1.23 -0.21
C VAL A 86 3.18 -1.94 0.44
N THR A 87 3.32 -3.25 0.27
CA THR A 87 4.32 -4.06 0.96
C THR A 87 5.72 -3.85 0.36
N ASN A 88 6.73 -4.09 1.19
CA ASN A 88 8.09 -4.37 0.72
C ASN A 88 8.42 -5.83 1.07
N PRO A 89 9.03 -6.61 0.16
CA PRO A 89 9.34 -8.01 0.39
C PRO A 89 10.57 -8.17 1.30
N LEU A 90 10.38 -7.81 2.59
CA LEU A 90 11.39 -7.92 3.62
C LEU A 90 11.41 -9.32 4.21
N GLY A 91 12.57 -9.95 4.17
CA GLY A 91 12.88 -11.18 4.89
C GLY A 91 13.14 -10.93 6.38
N LYS A 92 13.46 -12.00 7.13
CA LYS A 92 13.64 -11.94 8.59
C LYS A 92 14.74 -10.99 9.04
N ASN A 93 15.79 -10.81 8.24
CA ASN A 93 16.93 -9.95 8.55
C ASN A 93 16.86 -8.61 7.81
N MET A 94 15.68 -8.18 7.39
CA MET A 94 15.49 -7.01 6.52
C MET A 94 16.25 -7.14 5.19
N ASP A 95 16.47 -8.35 4.73
CA ASP A 95 17.00 -8.70 3.41
C ASP A 95 15.87 -8.75 2.37
N TRP A 96 16.23 -8.82 1.10
CA TRP A 96 15.26 -8.88 0.01
C TRP A 96 14.81 -10.31 -0.24
N ALA A 97 13.50 -10.58 -0.03
CA ALA A 97 12.94 -11.92 -0.05
C ALA A 97 12.62 -12.48 -1.45
N VAL A 98 12.41 -11.64 -2.48
CA VAL A 98 11.90 -12.09 -3.80
C VAL A 98 12.89 -11.95 -4.95
N GLY A 99 13.85 -11.04 -4.90
CA GLY A 99 14.79 -10.76 -6.00
C GLY A 99 14.13 -10.10 -7.22
N PHE A 100 14.84 -10.09 -8.38
CA PHE A 100 14.41 -9.35 -9.58
C PHE A 100 13.54 -10.13 -10.57
N LYS A 101 13.30 -11.42 -10.35
CA LYS A 101 12.51 -12.26 -11.27
C LYS A 101 11.00 -12.14 -11.07
N THR A 102 10.58 -11.63 -9.93
CA THR A 102 9.19 -11.38 -9.54
C THR A 102 9.13 -10.24 -8.52
N SER A 103 7.93 -9.90 -8.08
CA SER A 103 7.66 -8.92 -7.02
C SER A 103 6.58 -9.44 -6.09
N SER A 104 6.47 -8.86 -4.89
CA SER A 104 5.34 -9.14 -3.99
C SER A 104 3.99 -8.84 -4.65
N ALA A 105 3.94 -7.77 -5.45
CA ALA A 105 2.73 -7.39 -6.17
C ALA A 105 2.32 -8.43 -7.23
N GLU A 106 3.28 -8.97 -8.01
CA GLU A 106 3.01 -10.03 -8.98
C GLU A 106 2.60 -11.35 -8.30
N GLU A 107 3.20 -11.68 -7.15
CA GLU A 107 2.79 -12.85 -6.35
C GLU A 107 1.37 -12.66 -5.80
N MET A 108 1.06 -11.46 -5.31
CA MET A 108 -0.27 -11.08 -4.82
C MET A 108 -1.32 -11.19 -5.93
N ALA A 109 -1.02 -10.72 -7.15
CA ALA A 109 -1.91 -10.82 -8.31
C ALA A 109 -2.20 -12.30 -8.69
N LYS A 110 -1.22 -13.18 -8.57
CA LYS A 110 -1.41 -14.63 -8.80
C LYS A 110 -2.33 -15.27 -7.75
N GLU A 111 -2.27 -14.82 -6.48
CA GLU A 111 -3.10 -15.32 -5.40
C GLU A 111 -4.54 -14.79 -5.45
N MET A 112 -4.74 -13.56 -5.93
CA MET A 112 -6.04 -12.88 -6.03
C MET A 112 -6.49 -12.77 -7.50
N LYS A 113 -6.75 -13.92 -8.13
CA LYS A 113 -7.19 -13.96 -9.54
C LYS A 113 -8.43 -13.10 -9.78
N GLY A 114 -8.34 -12.21 -10.75
CA GLY A 114 -9.41 -11.27 -11.12
C GLY A 114 -9.41 -9.96 -10.32
N ALA A 115 -8.46 -9.74 -9.43
CA ALA A 115 -8.20 -8.43 -8.84
C ALA A 115 -7.30 -7.59 -9.75
N ASN A 116 -7.47 -6.27 -9.74
CA ASN A 116 -6.60 -5.31 -10.41
C ASN A 116 -5.56 -4.81 -9.40
N VAL A 117 -4.40 -5.47 -9.34
CA VAL A 117 -3.35 -5.12 -8.37
C VAL A 117 -2.59 -3.89 -8.84
N VAL A 118 -2.39 -2.94 -7.93
CA VAL A 118 -1.56 -1.74 -8.12
C VAL A 118 -0.48 -1.73 -7.06
N LYS A 119 0.78 -1.73 -7.45
CA LYS A 119 1.89 -1.43 -6.55
C LYS A 119 1.96 0.06 -6.30
N ALA A 120 1.94 0.49 -5.02
CA ALA A 120 2.05 1.91 -4.65
C ALA A 120 2.50 2.08 -3.19
N PHE A 121 2.93 3.29 -2.80
CA PHE A 121 3.31 3.70 -1.44
C PHE A 121 4.54 3.02 -0.83
N ASN A 122 5.03 1.92 -1.38
CA ASN A 122 6.13 1.13 -0.81
C ASN A 122 7.48 1.86 -0.75
N THR A 123 7.63 2.96 -1.49
CA THR A 123 8.84 3.80 -1.55
C THR A 123 8.80 5.00 -0.60
N VAL A 124 7.78 5.08 0.27
CA VAL A 124 7.56 6.19 1.20
C VAL A 124 7.56 5.67 2.63
N PHE A 125 8.22 6.35 3.55
CA PHE A 125 8.13 6.04 4.97
C PHE A 125 6.75 6.40 5.53
N ALA A 126 6.25 5.59 6.47
CA ALA A 126 4.89 5.70 7.02
C ALA A 126 4.55 7.10 7.56
N GLU A 127 5.51 7.80 8.15
CA GLU A 127 5.34 9.14 8.73
C GLU A 127 5.06 10.23 7.69
N HIS A 128 5.38 9.99 6.41
CA HIS A 128 5.12 10.93 5.31
C HIS A 128 3.92 10.53 4.45
N MET A 129 3.34 9.34 4.68
CA MET A 129 2.22 8.83 3.88
C MET A 129 0.93 9.64 4.06
N ALA A 130 0.76 10.28 5.21
CA ALA A 130 -0.44 11.09 5.49
C ALA A 130 -0.41 12.48 4.83
N ALA A 131 0.78 13.00 4.51
CA ALA A 131 0.95 14.35 3.96
C ALA A 131 1.45 14.35 2.50
N GLY A 132 2.11 13.29 2.05
CA GLY A 132 2.69 13.19 0.72
C GLY A 132 3.89 14.12 0.46
N ASN A 133 4.43 14.73 1.51
CA ASN A 133 5.54 15.69 1.39
C ASN A 133 6.47 15.67 2.61
N ILE A 134 7.65 16.27 2.44
CA ILE A 134 8.59 16.60 3.52
C ILE A 134 8.94 18.08 3.40
N ASN A 135 8.67 18.86 4.43
CA ASN A 135 8.92 20.31 4.48
C ASN A 135 8.34 21.09 3.27
N GLY A 136 7.14 20.67 2.79
CA GLY A 136 6.47 21.27 1.63
C GLY A 136 6.91 20.71 0.27
N GLU A 137 8.00 19.95 0.20
CA GLU A 137 8.44 19.28 -1.01
C GLU A 137 7.65 17.99 -1.23
N LYS A 138 6.86 17.92 -2.31
CA LYS A 138 6.09 16.73 -2.66
C LYS A 138 6.99 15.53 -2.92
N LEU A 139 6.64 14.40 -2.35
CA LEU A 139 7.27 13.12 -2.63
C LEU A 139 6.68 12.48 -3.87
N GLY A 140 7.49 11.74 -4.62
CA GLY A 140 7.05 10.88 -5.70
C GLY A 140 6.30 9.67 -5.16
N LEU A 141 5.04 9.50 -5.58
CA LEU A 141 4.30 8.27 -5.41
C LEU A 141 4.34 7.47 -6.72
N PHE A 142 5.20 6.48 -6.79
CA PHE A 142 5.29 5.62 -7.97
C PHE A 142 4.20 4.57 -7.94
N ILE A 143 3.48 4.40 -9.08
CA ILE A 143 2.41 3.41 -9.21
C ILE A 143 2.69 2.50 -10.41
N ALA A 144 2.36 1.21 -10.28
CA ALA A 144 2.49 0.23 -11.36
C ALA A 144 1.32 -0.75 -11.34
N SER A 145 0.68 -0.98 -12.50
CA SER A 145 -0.44 -1.92 -12.65
C SER A 145 -0.68 -2.25 -14.12
N ASP A 146 -1.28 -3.40 -14.40
CA ASP A 146 -1.77 -3.76 -15.72
C ASP A 146 -3.15 -3.15 -16.05
N SER A 147 -3.83 -2.56 -15.06
CA SER A 147 -5.14 -1.90 -15.19
C SER A 147 -5.00 -0.38 -15.13
N ASP A 148 -5.32 0.31 -16.22
CA ASP A 148 -5.30 1.78 -16.27
C ASP A 148 -6.36 2.40 -15.36
N ASP A 149 -7.55 1.80 -15.23
CA ASP A 149 -8.59 2.26 -14.32
C ASP A 149 -8.16 2.16 -12.86
N ALA A 150 -7.49 1.06 -12.49
CA ALA A 150 -6.95 0.91 -11.15
C ALA A 150 -5.83 1.93 -10.87
N LYS A 151 -4.94 2.19 -11.83
CA LYS A 151 -3.93 3.26 -11.72
C LYS A 151 -4.57 4.63 -11.55
N LYS A 152 -5.63 4.94 -12.31
CA LYS A 152 -6.37 6.21 -12.19
C LYS A 152 -6.94 6.39 -10.78
N THR A 153 -7.54 5.35 -10.21
CA THR A 153 -8.08 5.38 -8.84
C THR A 153 -6.98 5.65 -7.80
N VAL A 154 -5.83 4.97 -7.92
CA VAL A 154 -4.73 5.15 -6.97
C VAL A 154 -4.03 6.50 -7.17
N ARG A 155 -3.95 7.00 -8.40
CA ARG A 155 -3.49 8.36 -8.71
C ARG A 155 -4.34 9.39 -7.98
N GLU A 156 -5.67 9.28 -8.05
CA GLU A 156 -6.58 10.19 -7.35
C GLU A 156 -6.33 10.18 -5.82
N PHE A 157 -6.10 9.02 -5.23
CA PHE A 157 -5.74 8.92 -3.82
C PHE A 157 -4.43 9.66 -3.52
N GLY A 158 -3.39 9.39 -4.29
CA GLY A 158 -2.08 10.01 -4.10
C GLY A 158 -2.11 11.53 -4.24
N GLU A 159 -2.77 12.04 -5.28
CA GLU A 159 -2.90 13.48 -5.53
C GLU A 159 -3.70 14.19 -4.43
N LYS A 160 -4.82 13.59 -3.97
CA LYS A 160 -5.62 14.12 -2.85
C LYS A 160 -4.86 14.14 -1.52
N ILE A 161 -3.99 13.17 -1.28
CA ILE A 161 -3.11 13.15 -0.10
C ILE A 161 -2.05 14.26 -0.22
N GLY A 162 -1.50 14.50 -1.42
CA GLY A 162 -0.51 15.55 -1.65
C GLY A 162 0.76 15.10 -2.37
N PHE A 163 0.80 13.89 -2.90
CA PHE A 163 1.93 13.35 -3.66
C PHE A 163 2.04 13.90 -5.09
N ASP A 164 3.24 13.84 -5.67
CA ASP A 164 3.45 13.83 -7.13
C ASP A 164 3.37 12.36 -7.60
N VAL A 165 2.29 12.03 -8.35
CA VAL A 165 2.04 10.63 -8.73
C VAL A 165 2.66 10.31 -10.09
N ILE A 166 3.58 9.35 -10.09
CA ILE A 166 4.36 8.92 -11.25
C ILE A 166 3.91 7.50 -11.67
N ASP A 167 3.40 7.39 -12.90
CA ASP A 167 3.09 6.09 -13.49
C ASP A 167 4.39 5.40 -13.95
N ALA A 168 4.72 4.28 -13.31
CA ALA A 168 5.89 3.47 -13.65
C ALA A 168 5.57 2.39 -14.70
N GLY A 169 4.32 2.32 -15.19
CA GLY A 169 3.90 1.38 -16.22
C GLY A 169 3.15 0.15 -15.71
N LYS A 170 3.42 -0.99 -16.32
CA LYS A 170 2.76 -2.26 -16.01
C LYS A 170 3.17 -2.82 -14.64
N LEU A 171 2.41 -3.79 -14.13
CA LEU A 171 2.65 -4.41 -12.82
C LEU A 171 4.07 -4.99 -12.67
N GLU A 172 4.68 -5.44 -13.75
CA GLU A 172 6.07 -5.89 -13.79
C GLU A 172 7.06 -4.84 -13.25
N ALA A 173 6.77 -3.53 -13.42
CA ALA A 173 7.61 -2.46 -12.86
C ALA A 173 7.63 -2.44 -11.33
N ALA A 174 6.73 -3.17 -10.66
CA ALA A 174 6.79 -3.37 -9.21
C ALA A 174 8.13 -3.95 -8.74
N ARG A 175 8.82 -4.73 -9.56
CA ARG A 175 10.17 -5.24 -9.29
C ARG A 175 11.17 -4.11 -9.04
N TYR A 176 11.09 -3.03 -9.83
CA TYR A 176 11.94 -1.84 -9.66
C TYR A 176 11.48 -0.99 -8.47
N LEU A 177 10.16 -0.86 -8.26
CA LEU A 177 9.60 -0.11 -7.13
C LEU A 177 9.95 -0.79 -5.79
N GLU A 178 9.98 -2.10 -5.73
CA GLU A 178 10.40 -2.85 -4.56
C GLU A 178 11.90 -2.69 -4.30
N ALA A 179 12.74 -2.71 -5.35
CA ALA A 179 14.16 -2.42 -5.22
C ALA A 179 14.40 -0.99 -4.71
N LEU A 180 13.66 0.00 -5.22
CA LEU A 180 13.72 1.38 -4.75
C LEU A 180 13.25 1.50 -3.29
N GLY A 181 12.20 0.78 -2.89
CA GLY A 181 11.74 0.69 -1.50
C GLY A 181 12.79 0.06 -0.59
N MET A 182 13.48 -0.99 -1.05
CA MET A 182 14.59 -1.61 -0.32
C MET A 182 15.77 -0.64 -0.15
N LEU A 183 16.10 0.15 -1.19
CA LEU A 183 17.11 1.20 -1.08
C LEU A 183 16.72 2.26 -0.05
N ASN A 184 15.44 2.71 -0.06
CA ASN A 184 14.93 3.66 0.93
C ASN A 184 15.11 3.14 2.36
N ILE A 185 14.72 1.89 2.61
CA ILE A 185 14.86 1.21 3.90
C ILE A 185 16.35 1.09 4.29
N HIS A 186 17.22 0.70 3.35
CA HIS A 186 18.65 0.59 3.59
C HIS A 186 19.26 1.93 4.00
N LEU A 187 18.98 3.00 3.26
CA LEU A 187 19.49 4.35 3.58
C LEU A 187 18.97 4.83 4.93
N GLY A 188 17.66 4.68 5.18
CA GLY A 188 17.03 5.16 6.40
C GLY A 188 17.52 4.44 7.67
N TYR A 189 17.56 3.11 7.64
CA TYR A 189 17.81 2.30 8.84
C TYR A 189 19.22 1.74 8.94
N LYS A 190 19.84 1.29 7.83
CA LYS A 190 21.20 0.71 7.88
C LYS A 190 22.30 1.77 7.75
N GLN A 191 22.04 2.84 7.00
CA GLN A 191 22.97 3.98 6.88
C GLN A 191 22.66 5.10 7.88
N ASN A 192 21.67 4.93 8.76
CA ASN A 192 21.26 5.88 9.79
C ASN A 192 20.91 7.28 9.28
N MET A 193 20.44 7.40 8.03
CA MET A 193 19.96 8.68 7.49
C MET A 193 18.60 9.11 8.07
N GLY A 194 17.92 8.18 8.78
CA GLY A 194 16.58 8.40 9.33
C GLY A 194 15.49 8.30 8.26
N SER A 195 14.28 8.57 8.67
CA SER A 195 13.08 8.46 7.84
C SER A 195 12.64 9.77 7.18
N LYS A 196 13.27 10.92 7.52
CA LYS A 196 12.96 12.22 6.89
C LYS A 196 13.59 12.35 5.52
N MET A 197 13.30 11.38 4.66
CA MET A 197 13.80 11.31 3.28
C MET A 197 12.77 10.60 2.39
N GLY A 198 12.92 10.81 1.08
CA GLY A 198 12.08 10.18 0.07
C GLY A 198 12.61 10.48 -1.33
N PHE A 199 11.91 9.97 -2.34
CA PHE A 199 12.30 10.13 -3.74
C PHE A 199 11.33 11.07 -4.46
N LYS A 200 11.85 11.84 -5.41
CA LYS A 200 11.04 12.59 -6.37
C LYS A 200 11.68 12.55 -7.75
N VAL A 201 10.87 12.72 -8.78
CA VAL A 201 11.33 12.91 -10.15
C VAL A 201 11.46 14.43 -10.39
N VAL A 202 12.63 14.88 -10.79
CA VAL A 202 12.87 16.27 -11.21
C VAL A 202 12.83 16.30 -12.74
N ARG A 203 11.99 17.14 -13.32
CA ARG A 203 11.80 17.29 -14.76
C ARG A 203 11.40 18.73 -15.11
#